data_b457f51988df4422cfebb1ccbe471e5a
#
_entry.id   b457f51988df4422cfebb1ccbe471e5a
#
_cell.length_a   1.000
_cell.length_b   1.000
_cell.length_c   1.000
_cell.angle_alpha   90.00
_cell.angle_beta   90.00
_cell.angle_gamma   90.00
#
_symmetry.space_group_name_H-M   'P 1'
#
loop_
_entity.id
_entity.type
_entity.pdbx_description
1 polymer ?
#
loop_
_entity_poly.entity_id
_entity_poly.type
_entity_poly.pdbx_seq_one_letter_code
_entity_poly.pdbx_strand_id
1 'polypeptide(L)'
;MSKKSKRNPASLADPSQLKPFADDLVQVIIETPKGCRNKYAYDHEQGIFALRKVLPEGMVFPHDFGFLPQTLADDGDPIDVLLLMDVPAFSGCLIPARLIGVMEGEQIEDLQGGKKNGNKKGGKKGAVKKTRNDRLIAVAQATHQFADIQKLGDLPEQFRKELEAFFVNYHGLEGKKYNLLGYRDAKAAMDSVKQAQKAARSK
;
A
#
# COMPACT_ATOMS: atom_id res chain seq x y z
N MET A 1 25.26 -32.37 -1.30
CA MET A 1 24.01 -32.81 -0.63
C MET A 1 23.38 -31.57 0.05
N SER A 2 22.38 -31.00 -0.59
CA SER A 2 21.68 -29.81 -0.05
C SER A 2 20.75 -30.23 1.08
N LYS A 3 20.97 -29.66 2.28
CA LYS A 3 20.07 -29.86 3.42
C LYS A 3 18.74 -29.16 3.12
N LYS A 4 17.72 -29.90 2.70
CA LYS A 4 16.33 -29.42 2.68
C LYS A 4 15.96 -29.05 4.12
N SER A 5 15.80 -27.76 4.42
CA SER A 5 15.20 -27.30 5.67
C SER A 5 13.83 -27.96 5.80
N LYS A 6 13.68 -28.77 6.84
CA LYS A 6 12.36 -29.32 7.21
C LYS A 6 11.52 -28.16 7.73
N ARG A 7 10.61 -27.63 6.89
CA ARG A 7 9.57 -26.73 7.39
C ARG A 7 8.71 -27.50 8.37
N ASN A 8 8.54 -26.94 9.57
CA ASN A 8 7.60 -27.46 10.55
C ASN A 8 6.18 -27.34 9.92
N PRO A 9 5.44 -28.44 9.71
CA PRO A 9 4.14 -28.40 9.00
C PRO A 9 3.05 -27.64 9.74
N ALA A 10 3.29 -27.18 10.96
CA ALA A 10 2.32 -26.46 11.79
C ALA A 10 2.49 -24.92 11.81
N SER A 11 3.54 -24.35 11.19
CA SER A 11 3.65 -22.89 11.10
C SER A 11 3.09 -22.41 9.76
N LEU A 12 2.04 -21.62 9.79
CA LEU A 12 1.62 -20.83 8.64
C LEU A 12 2.83 -20.02 8.17
N ALA A 13 3.07 -19.99 6.84
CA ALA A 13 4.15 -19.19 6.30
C ALA A 13 3.89 -17.72 6.64
N ASP A 14 4.89 -17.02 7.18
CA ASP A 14 4.81 -15.57 7.37
C ASP A 14 4.73 -14.90 5.98
N PRO A 15 3.62 -14.23 5.64
CA PRO A 15 3.44 -13.62 4.32
C PRO A 15 4.51 -12.58 4.01
N SER A 16 5.04 -11.88 5.02
CA SER A 16 6.08 -10.86 4.84
C SER A 16 7.43 -11.42 4.39
N GLN A 17 7.65 -12.72 4.61
CA GLN A 17 8.87 -13.43 4.24
C GLN A 17 8.79 -14.14 2.88
N LEU A 18 7.66 -14.07 2.21
CA LEU A 18 7.52 -14.63 0.86
C LEU A 18 8.39 -13.86 -0.12
N LYS A 19 8.74 -14.49 -1.25
CA LYS A 19 9.50 -13.81 -2.28
C LYS A 19 8.63 -12.68 -2.90
N PRO A 20 9.19 -11.48 -3.12
CA PRO A 20 8.44 -10.37 -3.73
C PRO A 20 8.23 -10.54 -5.24
N PHE A 21 8.94 -11.48 -5.88
CA PHE A 21 8.84 -11.77 -7.30
C PHE A 21 8.70 -13.27 -7.57
N ALA A 22 7.92 -13.58 -8.61
CA ALA A 22 7.91 -14.85 -9.31
C ALA A 22 8.00 -14.55 -10.82
N ASP A 23 9.08 -14.98 -11.45
CA ASP A 23 9.46 -14.58 -12.80
C ASP A 23 9.48 -13.03 -12.92
N ASP A 24 8.79 -12.46 -13.90
CA ASP A 24 8.72 -11.02 -14.13
C ASP A 24 7.56 -10.33 -13.37
N LEU A 25 6.82 -11.08 -12.53
CA LEU A 25 5.66 -10.59 -11.79
C LEU A 25 6.01 -10.29 -10.34
N VAL A 26 5.40 -9.24 -9.78
CA VAL A 26 5.42 -8.99 -8.35
C VAL A 26 4.38 -9.88 -7.65
N GLN A 27 4.68 -10.31 -6.43
CA GLN A 27 3.78 -11.12 -5.61
C GLN A 27 3.13 -10.22 -4.55
N VAL A 28 1.88 -9.86 -4.78
CA VAL A 28 1.11 -8.99 -3.89
C VAL A 28 0.38 -9.81 -2.84
N ILE A 29 0.56 -9.46 -1.56
CA ILE A 29 -0.24 -10.00 -0.46
C ILE A 29 -1.39 -9.03 -0.20
N ILE A 30 -2.62 -9.50 -0.32
CA ILE A 30 -3.80 -8.68 -0.08
C ILE A 30 -4.04 -8.52 1.42
N GLU A 31 -4.26 -7.28 1.84
CA GLU A 31 -4.68 -6.93 3.20
C GLU A 31 -6.18 -6.60 3.24
N THR A 32 -6.58 -5.63 2.43
CA THR A 32 -7.95 -5.12 2.40
C THR A 32 -8.57 -5.32 1.03
N PRO A 33 -9.61 -6.15 0.91
CA PRO A 33 -10.29 -6.38 -0.35
C PRO A 33 -11.04 -5.15 -0.88
N LYS A 34 -11.18 -5.06 -2.21
CA LYS A 34 -12.06 -4.10 -2.90
C LYS A 34 -13.48 -4.16 -2.34
N GLY A 35 -14.10 -2.99 -2.16
CA GLY A 35 -15.46 -2.87 -1.63
C GLY A 35 -15.55 -3.05 -0.11
N CYS A 36 -14.45 -3.36 0.56
CA CYS A 36 -14.44 -3.52 2.01
C CYS A 36 -14.36 -2.16 2.70
N ARG A 37 -15.20 -1.98 3.71
CA ARG A 37 -15.18 -0.83 4.62
C ARG A 37 -14.19 -1.01 5.76
N ASN A 38 -13.94 -2.27 6.14
CA ASN A 38 -12.95 -2.60 7.16
C ASN A 38 -11.54 -2.56 6.55
N LYS A 39 -10.65 -1.76 7.14
CA LYS A 39 -9.22 -1.86 6.82
C LYS A 39 -8.60 -2.97 7.67
N TYR A 40 -8.10 -3.99 7.01
CA TYR A 40 -7.25 -5.01 7.59
C TYR A 40 -5.79 -4.69 7.27
N ALA A 41 -4.88 -5.11 8.12
CA ALA A 41 -3.45 -5.10 7.85
C ALA A 41 -2.79 -6.31 8.52
N TYR A 42 -1.66 -6.75 7.96
CA TYR A 42 -0.88 -7.82 8.55
C TYR A 42 -0.18 -7.33 9.82
N ASP A 43 -0.37 -8.05 10.91
CA ASP A 43 0.29 -7.80 12.19
C ASP A 43 1.50 -8.73 12.30
N HIS A 44 2.69 -8.17 12.15
CA HIS A 44 3.95 -8.94 12.15
C HIS A 44 4.27 -9.58 13.51
N GLU A 45 3.80 -8.97 14.62
CA GLU A 45 4.04 -9.49 15.95
C GLU A 45 3.16 -10.71 16.23
N GLN A 46 1.91 -10.64 15.79
CA GLN A 46 0.92 -11.70 16.01
C GLN A 46 0.88 -12.73 14.87
N GLY A 47 1.45 -12.41 13.70
CA GLY A 47 1.43 -13.29 12.54
C GLY A 47 0.04 -13.47 11.92
N ILE A 48 -0.83 -12.46 12.02
CA ILE A 48 -2.23 -12.53 11.57
C ILE A 48 -2.69 -11.23 10.90
N PHE A 49 -3.69 -11.33 10.03
CA PHE A 49 -4.38 -10.15 9.51
C PHE A 49 -5.39 -9.63 10.54
N ALA A 50 -5.20 -8.38 10.98
CA ALA A 50 -5.99 -7.77 12.03
C ALA A 50 -6.84 -6.60 11.49
N LEU A 51 -8.02 -6.40 12.05
CA LEU A 51 -8.83 -5.20 11.80
C LEU A 51 -8.13 -3.98 12.42
N ARG A 52 -7.72 -3.02 11.59
CA ARG A 52 -7.05 -1.78 12.04
C ARG A 52 -8.04 -0.64 12.24
N LYS A 53 -9.00 -0.50 11.33
CA LYS A 53 -10.05 0.53 11.43
C LYS A 53 -11.23 0.21 10.54
N VAL A 54 -12.33 0.91 10.77
CA VAL A 54 -13.54 0.90 9.94
C VAL A 54 -13.66 2.26 9.28
N LEU A 55 -13.82 2.29 7.96
CA LEU A 55 -14.04 3.53 7.21
C LEU A 55 -15.46 4.08 7.50
N PRO A 56 -15.68 5.39 7.33
CA PRO A 56 -17.01 5.99 7.45
C PRO A 56 -18.04 5.36 6.50
N GLU A 57 -19.31 5.55 6.80
CA GLU A 57 -20.40 5.15 5.92
C GLU A 57 -20.22 5.73 4.51
N GLY A 58 -20.48 4.92 3.50
CA GLY A 58 -20.33 5.28 2.09
C GLY A 58 -18.90 5.26 1.57
N MET A 59 -17.89 5.00 2.40
CA MET A 59 -16.50 4.88 1.98
C MET A 59 -16.02 3.44 2.05
N VAL A 60 -15.52 2.94 0.94
CA VAL A 60 -14.93 1.59 0.80
C VAL A 60 -13.64 1.66 0.01
N PHE A 61 -12.77 0.66 0.16
CA PHE A 61 -11.58 0.56 -0.69
C PHE A 61 -11.99 0.36 -2.16
N PRO A 62 -11.52 1.22 -3.09
CA PRO A 62 -11.94 1.16 -4.49
C PRO A 62 -11.35 -0.04 -5.24
N HIS A 63 -10.21 -0.54 -4.81
CA HIS A 63 -9.50 -1.70 -5.36
C HIS A 63 -8.93 -2.54 -4.21
N ASP A 64 -8.51 -3.76 -4.53
CA ASP A 64 -7.76 -4.57 -3.58
C ASP A 64 -6.49 -3.84 -3.19
N PHE A 65 -6.22 -3.83 -1.90
CA PHE A 65 -5.10 -3.13 -1.29
C PHE A 65 -4.25 -4.13 -0.50
N GLY A 66 -2.96 -4.06 -0.67
CA GLY A 66 -2.04 -4.97 -0.02
C GLY A 66 -0.62 -4.46 -0.07
N PHE A 67 0.35 -5.35 0.09
CA PHE A 67 1.77 -4.99 0.15
C PHE A 67 2.64 -5.97 -0.63
N LEU A 68 3.88 -5.55 -0.91
CA LEU A 68 4.94 -6.42 -1.41
C LEU A 68 5.76 -6.96 -0.25
N PRO A 69 5.92 -8.29 -0.13
CA PRO A 69 6.77 -8.89 0.90
C PRO A 69 8.25 -8.49 0.71
N GLN A 70 9.03 -8.58 1.81
CA GLN A 70 10.46 -8.24 1.83
C GLN A 70 10.78 -6.84 1.29
N THR A 71 9.91 -5.88 1.53
CA THR A 71 10.12 -4.45 1.23
C THR A 71 9.93 -3.61 2.48
N LEU A 72 10.51 -2.40 2.48
CA LEU A 72 10.36 -1.42 3.55
C LEU A 72 10.30 -0.03 2.93
N ALA A 73 9.16 0.63 3.09
CA ALA A 73 8.94 2.02 2.66
C ALA A 73 9.37 3.02 3.73
N ASP A 74 9.32 4.32 3.42
CA ASP A 74 9.79 5.40 4.30
C ASP A 74 8.93 5.58 5.56
N ASP A 75 7.69 5.12 5.54
CA ASP A 75 6.79 5.12 6.70
C ASP A 75 7.06 3.97 7.68
N GLY A 76 7.90 3.02 7.31
CA GLY A 76 8.32 1.89 8.13
C GLY A 76 7.57 0.59 7.86
N ASP A 77 6.56 0.63 6.99
CA ASP A 77 5.76 -0.52 6.56
C ASP A 77 6.28 -1.09 5.22
N PRO A 78 5.89 -2.29 4.82
CA PRO A 78 6.11 -2.77 3.46
C PRO A 78 5.46 -1.83 2.43
N ILE A 79 6.02 -1.76 1.20
CA ILE A 79 5.48 -0.87 0.17
C ILE A 79 4.06 -1.27 -0.24
N ASP A 80 3.15 -0.31 -0.20
CA ASP A 80 1.74 -0.46 -0.54
C ASP A 80 1.51 -0.76 -2.02
N VAL A 81 0.51 -1.61 -2.32
CA VAL A 81 0.07 -1.93 -3.69
C VAL A 81 -1.43 -1.80 -3.82
N LEU A 82 -1.88 -1.07 -4.83
CA LEU A 82 -3.24 -1.13 -5.36
C LEU A 82 -3.28 -2.16 -6.48
N LEU A 83 -4.12 -3.18 -6.32
CA LEU A 83 -4.24 -4.26 -7.27
C LEU A 83 -5.56 -4.18 -8.04
N LEU A 84 -5.44 -4.11 -9.37
CA LEU A 84 -6.58 -4.13 -10.30
C LEU A 84 -6.89 -5.58 -10.67
N MET A 85 -8.10 -6.02 -10.36
CA MET A 85 -8.64 -7.33 -10.72
C MET A 85 -10.16 -7.31 -10.75
N ASP A 86 -10.75 -8.34 -11.35
CA ASP A 86 -12.18 -8.37 -11.68
C ASP A 86 -13.07 -8.42 -10.43
N VAL A 87 -12.78 -9.37 -9.53
CA VAL A 87 -13.51 -9.59 -8.29
C VAL A 87 -12.56 -9.46 -7.10
N PRO A 88 -13.07 -9.05 -5.91
CA PRO A 88 -12.23 -8.89 -4.74
C PRO A 88 -11.58 -10.22 -4.32
N ALA A 89 -10.33 -10.15 -3.90
CA ALA A 89 -9.64 -11.25 -3.22
C ALA A 89 -10.07 -11.33 -1.74
N PHE A 90 -9.34 -12.09 -0.93
CA PHE A 90 -9.48 -12.13 0.53
C PHE A 90 -8.15 -11.77 1.20
N SER A 91 -8.22 -11.31 2.45
CA SER A 91 -7.02 -10.96 3.23
C SER A 91 -6.11 -12.17 3.40
N GLY A 92 -4.83 -12.02 3.04
CA GLY A 92 -3.84 -13.09 3.04
C GLY A 92 -3.68 -13.81 1.69
N CYS A 93 -4.47 -13.47 0.67
CA CYS A 93 -4.30 -14.02 -0.68
C CYS A 93 -3.02 -13.47 -1.31
N LEU A 94 -2.19 -14.36 -1.86
CA LEU A 94 -1.03 -14.00 -2.68
C LEU A 94 -1.43 -13.99 -4.15
N ILE A 95 -1.17 -12.87 -4.83
CA ILE A 95 -1.57 -12.66 -6.22
C ILE A 95 -0.38 -12.20 -7.05
N PRO A 96 0.04 -12.98 -8.06
CA PRO A 96 1.00 -12.53 -9.06
C PRO A 96 0.42 -11.39 -9.89
N ALA A 97 1.19 -10.30 -10.06
CA ALA A 97 0.71 -9.11 -10.73
C ALA A 97 1.81 -8.41 -11.56
N ARG A 98 1.39 -7.74 -12.61
CA ARG A 98 2.24 -6.86 -13.43
C ARG A 98 2.17 -5.44 -12.91
N LEU A 99 3.32 -4.84 -12.59
CA LEU A 99 3.41 -3.41 -12.27
C LEU A 99 3.11 -2.57 -13.53
N ILE A 100 2.23 -1.59 -13.38
CA ILE A 100 1.90 -0.64 -14.44
C ILE A 100 2.30 0.80 -14.10
N GLY A 101 2.62 1.09 -12.84
CA GLY A 101 3.10 2.38 -12.39
C GLY A 101 3.05 2.56 -10.88
N VAL A 102 3.28 3.80 -10.47
CA VAL A 102 3.25 4.24 -9.06
C VAL A 102 2.53 5.57 -8.94
N MET A 103 1.70 5.69 -7.92
CA MET A 103 1.14 6.94 -7.43
C MET A 103 2.06 7.46 -6.32
N GLU A 104 2.78 8.54 -6.60
CA GLU A 104 3.68 9.17 -5.65
C GLU A 104 2.92 10.13 -4.74
N GLY A 105 3.14 10.04 -3.44
CA GLY A 105 2.47 10.89 -2.48
C GLY A 105 3.26 11.09 -1.20
N GLU A 106 2.87 12.10 -0.44
CA GLU A 106 3.41 12.36 0.89
C GLU A 106 2.29 12.60 1.90
N GLN A 107 2.46 12.04 3.07
CA GLN A 107 1.65 12.38 4.24
C GLN A 107 2.28 13.55 4.96
N ILE A 108 1.45 14.48 5.40
CA ILE A 108 1.85 15.66 6.16
C ILE A 108 1.13 15.62 7.50
N GLU A 109 1.89 15.51 8.57
CA GLU A 109 1.39 15.51 9.94
C GLU A 109 1.85 16.76 10.66
N ASP A 110 0.91 17.50 11.29
CA ASP A 110 1.23 18.61 12.17
C ASP A 110 1.72 18.07 13.51
N LEU A 111 2.99 18.28 13.84
CA LEU A 111 3.60 17.83 15.09
C LEU A 111 3.13 18.63 16.33
N GLN A 112 2.19 19.58 16.18
CA GLN A 112 1.58 20.34 17.27
C GLN A 112 0.16 19.83 17.58
N GLY A 113 0.07 18.69 18.20
CA GLY A 113 -1.12 18.15 18.88
C GLY A 113 -1.08 18.36 20.39
N GLY A 114 -0.60 19.49 20.87
CA GLY A 114 -0.74 19.90 22.28
C GLY A 114 -2.04 20.64 22.48
N LYS A 115 -2.88 20.16 23.42
CA LYS A 115 -4.15 20.75 23.85
C LYS A 115 -4.10 22.28 23.85
N LYS A 116 -4.95 22.93 23.07
CA LYS A 116 -5.21 24.37 23.17
C LYS A 116 -5.93 24.64 24.50
N ASN A 117 -5.17 24.89 25.55
CA ASN A 117 -5.64 25.64 26.70
C ASN A 117 -5.15 27.07 26.56
N GLY A 118 -6.10 27.98 26.36
CA GLY A 118 -6.09 29.39 26.67
C GLY A 118 -4.92 30.26 26.20
N ASN A 119 -5.24 31.25 25.37
CA ASN A 119 -4.55 32.53 25.19
C ASN A 119 -3.01 32.53 25.07
N LYS A 120 -2.48 32.40 23.83
CA LYS A 120 -1.27 33.12 23.41
C LYS A 120 -1.34 33.46 21.92
N LYS A 121 -1.49 34.76 21.61
CA LYS A 121 -1.19 35.37 20.32
C LYS A 121 0.34 35.28 20.10
N GLY A 122 0.76 34.58 19.04
CA GLY A 122 2.19 34.49 18.68
C GLY A 122 2.47 33.13 18.03
N GLY A 123 1.95 32.91 16.82
CA GLY A 123 2.09 31.60 16.12
C GLY A 123 3.51 31.43 15.57
N LYS A 124 4.35 30.65 16.22
CA LYS A 124 5.41 29.94 15.51
C LYS A 124 4.72 28.88 14.62
N LYS A 125 4.99 28.89 13.31
CA LYS A 125 4.58 27.78 12.41
C LYS A 125 5.06 26.48 13.04
N GLY A 126 4.13 25.58 13.35
CA GLY A 126 4.45 24.29 13.93
C GLY A 126 5.35 23.48 12.98
N ALA A 127 6.24 22.69 13.55
CA ALA A 127 6.99 21.71 12.77
C ALA A 127 6.01 20.72 12.13
N VAL A 128 6.13 20.48 10.83
CA VAL A 128 5.37 19.47 10.10
C VAL A 128 6.30 18.32 9.76
N LYS A 129 5.83 17.10 9.96
CA LYS A 129 6.51 15.90 9.47
C LYS A 129 5.93 15.55 8.11
N LYS A 130 6.81 15.38 7.12
CA LYS A 130 6.47 14.85 5.80
C LYS A 130 7.05 13.45 5.69
N THR A 131 6.22 12.51 5.30
CA THR A 131 6.63 11.11 5.09
C THR A 131 6.16 10.68 3.71
N ARG A 132 7.06 10.15 2.88
CA ARG A 132 6.69 9.54 1.60
C ARG A 132 5.78 8.35 1.87
N ASN A 133 4.74 8.25 1.07
CA ASN A 133 3.78 7.16 1.13
C ASN A 133 3.25 6.91 -0.29
N ASP A 134 4.12 6.28 -1.08
CA ASP A 134 3.86 5.92 -2.47
C ASP A 134 3.05 4.62 -2.52
N ARG A 135 2.24 4.48 -3.58
CA ARG A 135 1.45 3.28 -3.82
C ARG A 135 1.71 2.76 -5.21
N LEU A 136 2.19 1.54 -5.27
CA LEU A 136 2.34 0.84 -6.54
C LEU A 136 0.96 0.56 -7.12
N ILE A 137 0.86 0.57 -8.45
CA ILE A 137 -0.34 0.17 -9.16
C ILE A 137 0.02 -1.04 -10.00
N ALA A 138 -0.71 -2.14 -9.79
CA ALA A 138 -0.47 -3.40 -10.46
C ALA A 138 -1.77 -4.00 -10.99
N VAL A 139 -1.66 -4.83 -12.02
CA VAL A 139 -2.76 -5.60 -12.61
C VAL A 139 -2.52 -7.08 -12.32
N ALA A 140 -3.50 -7.75 -11.74
CA ALA A 140 -3.43 -9.18 -11.49
C ALA A 140 -3.18 -9.96 -12.79
N GLN A 141 -2.33 -10.98 -12.74
CA GLN A 141 -2.08 -11.83 -13.91
C GLN A 141 -3.36 -12.53 -14.39
N ALA A 142 -4.17 -13.02 -13.45
CA ALA A 142 -5.45 -13.64 -13.73
C ALA A 142 -6.58 -12.61 -13.69
N THR A 143 -6.76 -11.85 -14.78
CA THR A 143 -7.84 -10.86 -14.95
C THR A 143 -8.37 -10.90 -16.37
N HIS A 144 -9.65 -10.58 -16.55
CA HIS A 144 -10.29 -10.39 -17.86
C HIS A 144 -10.53 -8.89 -18.13
N GLN A 145 -11.07 -8.16 -17.15
CA GLN A 145 -11.44 -6.74 -17.32
C GLN A 145 -10.22 -5.83 -17.50
N PHE A 146 -9.07 -6.19 -16.92
CA PHE A 146 -7.84 -5.39 -16.98
C PHE A 146 -6.74 -6.02 -17.83
N ALA A 147 -7.05 -7.06 -18.62
CA ALA A 147 -6.05 -7.80 -19.40
C ALA A 147 -5.27 -6.90 -20.38
N ASP A 148 -5.95 -5.94 -21.00
CA ASP A 148 -5.38 -5.02 -21.97
C ASP A 148 -4.63 -3.82 -21.34
N ILE A 149 -4.72 -3.64 -20.03
CA ILE A 149 -4.04 -2.54 -19.32
C ILE A 149 -2.57 -2.89 -19.11
N GLN A 150 -1.69 -2.28 -19.89
CA GLN A 150 -0.23 -2.55 -19.85
C GLN A 150 0.55 -1.43 -19.14
N LYS A 151 0.01 -0.22 -19.08
CA LYS A 151 0.63 0.97 -18.48
C LYS A 151 -0.43 1.90 -17.88
N LEU A 152 -0.04 2.81 -17.02
CA LEU A 152 -0.95 3.79 -16.41
C LEU A 152 -1.73 4.64 -17.42
N GLY A 153 -1.14 4.90 -18.59
CA GLY A 153 -1.80 5.66 -19.66
C GLY A 153 -3.00 4.95 -20.28
N ASP A 154 -3.13 3.64 -20.11
CA ASP A 154 -4.26 2.86 -20.61
C ASP A 154 -5.49 2.97 -19.68
N LEU A 155 -5.29 3.46 -18.45
CA LEU A 155 -6.38 3.73 -17.51
C LEU A 155 -7.06 5.07 -17.83
N PRO A 156 -8.39 5.14 -17.75
CA PRO A 156 -9.13 6.39 -17.92
C PRO A 156 -8.62 7.47 -16.94
N GLU A 157 -8.63 8.74 -17.37
CA GLU A 157 -8.29 9.87 -16.49
C GLU A 157 -9.16 9.89 -15.23
N GLN A 158 -10.44 9.56 -15.36
CA GLN A 158 -11.38 9.49 -14.25
C GLN A 158 -10.93 8.51 -13.17
N PHE A 159 -10.36 7.36 -13.54
CA PHE A 159 -9.80 6.39 -12.60
C PHE A 159 -8.75 7.03 -11.67
N ARG A 160 -7.83 7.82 -12.24
CA ARG A 160 -6.79 8.50 -11.46
C ARG A 160 -7.37 9.54 -10.51
N LYS A 161 -8.37 10.30 -10.98
CA LYS A 161 -9.08 11.29 -10.14
C LYS A 161 -9.80 10.64 -8.96
N GLU A 162 -10.41 9.48 -9.18
CA GLU A 162 -11.09 8.73 -8.12
C GLU A 162 -10.12 8.17 -7.08
N LEU A 163 -8.97 7.65 -7.51
CA LEU A 163 -7.92 7.22 -6.58
C LEU A 163 -7.40 8.39 -5.75
N GLU A 164 -7.10 9.52 -6.37
CA GLU A 164 -6.66 10.72 -5.66
C GLU A 164 -7.69 11.16 -4.63
N ALA A 165 -8.95 11.31 -5.03
CA ALA A 165 -10.03 11.70 -4.14
C ALA A 165 -10.20 10.72 -2.98
N PHE A 166 -10.08 9.42 -3.23
CA PHE A 166 -10.13 8.41 -2.19
C PHE A 166 -9.03 8.62 -1.15
N PHE A 167 -7.75 8.72 -1.54
CA PHE A 167 -6.65 8.84 -0.60
C PHE A 167 -6.61 10.19 0.12
N VAL A 168 -6.96 11.28 -0.54
CA VAL A 168 -7.10 12.60 0.11
C VAL A 168 -8.13 12.54 1.23
N ASN A 169 -9.33 11.99 0.95
CA ASN A 169 -10.37 11.84 1.95
C ASN A 169 -9.99 10.84 3.04
N TYR A 170 -9.41 9.70 2.66
CA TYR A 170 -8.98 8.65 3.57
C TYR A 170 -8.02 9.18 4.66
N HIS A 171 -6.99 9.93 4.26
CA HIS A 171 -6.05 10.53 5.19
C HIS A 171 -6.64 11.73 5.94
N GLY A 172 -7.51 12.52 5.29
CA GLY A 172 -8.20 13.63 5.93
C GLY A 172 -9.01 13.22 7.14
N LEU A 173 -9.63 12.04 7.11
CA LEU A 173 -10.37 11.47 8.23
C LEU A 173 -9.48 11.07 9.41
N GLU A 174 -8.18 10.88 9.20
CA GLU A 174 -7.18 10.63 10.24
C GLU A 174 -6.54 11.93 10.77
N GLY A 175 -7.02 13.08 10.33
CA GLY A 175 -6.41 14.37 10.67
C GLY A 175 -5.06 14.61 9.98
N LYS A 176 -4.73 13.81 8.97
CA LYS A 176 -3.52 13.92 8.15
C LYS A 176 -3.86 14.58 6.83
N LYS A 177 -2.89 15.29 6.26
CA LYS A 177 -3.00 15.76 4.88
C LYS A 177 -2.25 14.77 3.99
N TYR A 178 -2.86 14.42 2.87
CA TYR A 178 -2.21 13.68 1.80
C TYR A 178 -2.02 14.59 0.60
N ASN A 179 -0.79 14.66 0.12
CA ASN A 179 -0.43 15.46 -1.05
C ASN A 179 0.02 14.53 -2.17
N LEU A 180 -0.77 14.45 -3.23
CA LEU A 180 -0.39 13.73 -4.46
C LEU A 180 0.74 14.51 -5.14
N LEU A 181 1.86 13.84 -5.40
CA LEU A 181 3.02 14.37 -6.12
C LEU A 181 2.94 14.07 -7.62
N GLY A 182 2.22 13.02 -8.00
CA GLY A 182 1.99 12.64 -9.37
C GLY A 182 1.93 11.13 -9.59
N TYR A 183 1.96 10.76 -10.86
CA TYR A 183 1.98 9.36 -11.31
C TYR A 183 3.22 9.12 -12.14
N ARG A 184 3.88 7.98 -11.92
CA ARG A 184 5.05 7.57 -12.70
C ARG A 184 4.82 6.17 -13.29
N ASP A 185 5.59 5.84 -14.29
CA ASP A 185 5.49 4.61 -15.07
C ASP A 185 5.92 3.34 -14.32
N ALA A 186 5.79 2.19 -14.96
CA ALA A 186 6.18 0.90 -14.42
C ALA A 186 7.68 0.82 -14.08
N LYS A 187 8.54 1.55 -14.80
CA LYS A 187 9.98 1.60 -14.51
C LYS A 187 10.23 2.28 -13.17
N ALA A 188 9.60 3.44 -12.92
CA ALA A 188 9.71 4.14 -11.64
C ALA A 188 9.13 3.29 -10.50
N ALA A 189 8.01 2.58 -10.72
CA ALA A 189 7.46 1.64 -9.76
C ALA A 189 8.45 0.53 -9.40
N MET A 190 9.12 -0.07 -10.39
CA MET A 190 10.14 -1.09 -10.18
C MET A 190 11.37 -0.55 -9.42
N ASP A 191 11.77 0.69 -9.70
CA ASP A 191 12.89 1.33 -8.99
C ASP A 191 12.52 1.56 -7.51
N SER A 192 11.28 1.97 -7.21
CA SER A 192 10.76 2.05 -5.83
C SER A 192 10.80 0.69 -5.12
N VAL A 193 10.41 -0.39 -5.79
CA VAL A 193 10.48 -1.76 -5.23
C VAL A 193 11.92 -2.12 -4.89
N LYS A 194 12.88 -1.89 -5.80
CA LYS A 194 14.30 -2.20 -5.56
C LYS A 194 14.86 -1.41 -4.38
N GLN A 195 14.48 -0.13 -4.23
CA GLN A 195 14.88 0.69 -3.08
C GLN A 195 14.30 0.14 -1.78
N ALA A 196 13.00 -0.17 -1.75
CA ALA A 196 12.33 -0.72 -0.59
C ALA A 196 12.90 -2.10 -0.19
N GLN A 197 13.28 -2.95 -1.15
CA GLN A 197 13.97 -4.22 -0.87
C GLN A 197 15.37 -4.01 -0.26
N LYS A 198 16.13 -3.03 -0.78
CA LYS A 198 17.43 -2.69 -0.21
C LYS A 198 17.28 -2.20 1.22
N ALA A 199 16.31 -1.35 1.51
CA ALA A 199 16.01 -0.87 2.85
C ALA A 199 15.65 -2.01 3.81
N ALA A 200 14.80 -2.96 3.37
CA ALA A 200 14.42 -4.12 4.17
C ALA A 200 15.59 -5.05 4.53
N ARG A 201 16.61 -5.16 3.66
CA ARG A 201 17.82 -6.00 3.91
C ARG A 201 18.83 -5.32 4.83
N SER A 202 18.68 -4.02 5.07
CA SER A 202 19.62 -3.22 5.88
C SER A 202 19.18 -3.07 7.34
N LYS A 203 17.96 -3.56 7.66
CA LYS A 203 17.42 -3.67 9.02
C LYS A 203 17.73 -5.06 9.61
#